data_60acea5129e54ff10714892d34f71658
#
_entry.id   60acea5129e54ff10714892d34f71658
#
_cell.length_a   1.000
_cell.length_b   1.000
_cell.length_c   1.000
_cell.angle_alpha   90.00
_cell.angle_beta   90.00
_cell.angle_gamma   90.00
#
_symmetry.space_group_name_H-M   'P 1'
#
loop_
_entity.id
_entity.type
_entity.pdbx_description
1 polymer ?
#
loop_
_entity_poly.entity_id
_entity_poly.type
_entity_poly.pdbx_seq_one_letter_code
_entity_poly.pdbx_strand_id
1 'polypeptide(L)'
;GVVTLYHASNAPKLATTATGVAVTGGVALGGTGAANTLDDYEEGTWTAGFAFGGNAVSMTYDANSGWYTKTGNVVVASCNLDLSNKGSSTGNASITGLPFTSSGHYGCAWGYNLYITHSGSFIGRNESSAIIDLNQVNDSGASTSLTDSNFQNNSRCVVTLTYRV
;
A
#
# COMPACT_ATOMS: atom_id res chain seq x y z
N GLY A 1 -11.88 -27.65 25.53
CA GLY A 1 -12.28 -26.52 26.43
C GLY A 1 -11.45 -25.30 26.10
N VAL A 2 -11.93 -24.12 26.44
CA VAL A 2 -11.20 -22.84 26.32
C VAL A 2 -10.41 -22.60 27.60
N VAL A 3 -9.14 -22.23 27.49
CA VAL A 3 -8.34 -21.72 28.63
C VAL A 3 -8.36 -20.19 28.51
N THR A 4 -8.70 -19.51 29.59
CA THR A 4 -8.77 -18.04 29.62
C THR A 4 -8.00 -17.51 30.81
N LEU A 5 -7.11 -16.55 30.60
CA LEU A 5 -6.40 -15.80 31.62
C LEU A 5 -7.01 -14.43 31.77
N TYR A 6 -7.22 -14.00 33.00
CA TYR A 6 -7.91 -12.75 33.37
C TYR A 6 -6.95 -11.78 34.06
N HIS A 7 -7.18 -10.50 33.88
CA HIS A 7 -6.60 -9.44 34.69
C HIS A 7 -7.55 -9.15 35.91
N ALA A 8 -7.07 -8.40 36.90
CA ALA A 8 -7.74 -8.13 38.18
C ALA A 8 -9.19 -7.62 38.09
N SER A 9 -9.60 -7.03 36.96
CA SER A 9 -10.99 -6.60 36.71
C SER A 9 -11.90 -7.70 36.15
N ASN A 10 -11.48 -8.97 36.18
CA ASN A 10 -12.17 -10.10 35.55
C ASN A 10 -12.40 -9.96 34.04
N ALA A 11 -11.56 -9.16 33.39
CA ALA A 11 -11.54 -9.02 31.92
C ALA A 11 -10.59 -10.04 31.30
N PRO A 12 -11.03 -10.84 30.32
CA PRO A 12 -10.15 -11.77 29.62
C PRO A 12 -8.99 -11.01 28.95
N LYS A 13 -7.76 -11.49 29.14
CA LYS A 13 -6.55 -10.94 28.50
C LYS A 13 -5.92 -11.88 27.50
N LEU A 14 -6.05 -13.19 27.73
CA LEU A 14 -5.60 -14.22 26.82
C LEU A 14 -6.59 -15.37 26.86
N ALA A 15 -7.03 -15.85 25.72
CA ALA A 15 -7.94 -16.98 25.59
C ALA A 15 -7.50 -17.90 24.44
N THR A 16 -7.63 -19.21 24.61
CA THR A 16 -7.45 -20.15 23.50
C THR A 16 -8.68 -20.15 22.59
N THR A 17 -8.46 -20.23 21.29
CA THR A 17 -9.50 -20.34 20.25
C THR A 17 -9.36 -21.68 19.53
N ALA A 18 -10.23 -21.97 18.56
CA ALA A 18 -10.12 -23.16 17.74
C ALA A 18 -8.85 -23.18 16.87
N THR A 19 -8.31 -22.01 16.53
CA THR A 19 -7.19 -21.85 15.58
C THR A 19 -5.94 -21.20 16.19
N GLY A 20 -5.98 -20.84 17.50
CA GLY A 20 -4.83 -20.19 18.12
C GLY A 20 -5.15 -19.54 19.47
N VAL A 21 -4.63 -18.34 19.68
CA VAL A 21 -4.78 -17.57 20.91
C VAL A 21 -5.27 -16.16 20.57
N ALA A 22 -6.30 -15.71 21.29
CA ALA A 22 -6.75 -14.33 21.27
C ALA A 22 -6.11 -13.56 22.46
N VAL A 23 -5.49 -12.42 22.19
CA VAL A 23 -4.95 -11.50 23.17
C VAL A 23 -5.75 -10.19 23.11
N THR A 24 -6.33 -9.76 24.23
CA THR A 24 -7.06 -8.49 24.31
C THR A 24 -6.12 -7.38 24.76
N GLY A 25 -5.94 -6.38 23.95
CA GLY A 25 -4.93 -5.32 24.08
C GLY A 25 -3.73 -5.63 23.22
N GLY A 26 -2.54 -5.65 23.79
CA GLY A 26 -1.33 -5.94 23.05
C GLY A 26 -0.44 -6.97 23.74
N VAL A 27 0.59 -7.39 23.06
CA VAL A 27 1.65 -8.25 23.58
C VAL A 27 2.89 -7.39 23.86
N ALA A 28 3.27 -7.28 25.13
CA ALA A 28 4.48 -6.55 25.52
C ALA A 28 5.72 -7.44 25.28
N LEU A 29 6.64 -6.97 24.43
CA LEU A 29 7.86 -7.69 24.02
C LEU A 29 9.09 -6.92 24.51
N GLY A 30 9.83 -7.50 25.46
CA GLY A 30 11.08 -6.91 25.99
C GLY A 30 10.90 -5.80 27.02
N GLY A 31 9.66 -5.44 27.38
CA GLY A 31 9.34 -4.43 28.39
C GLY A 31 7.84 -4.17 28.45
N THR A 32 7.38 -3.44 29.49
CA THR A 32 5.96 -3.18 29.74
C THR A 32 5.50 -1.78 29.28
N GLY A 33 6.40 -0.99 28.69
CA GLY A 33 6.07 0.33 28.15
C GLY A 33 5.36 0.27 26.80
N ALA A 34 4.63 1.32 26.44
CA ALA A 34 3.89 1.40 25.18
C ALA A 34 4.78 1.14 23.94
N ALA A 35 6.04 1.58 23.95
CA ALA A 35 6.99 1.35 22.86
C ALA A 35 7.36 -0.15 22.66
N ASN A 36 7.06 -1.00 23.61
CA ASN A 36 7.33 -2.43 23.58
C ASN A 36 6.06 -3.26 23.31
N THR A 37 4.92 -2.61 23.12
CA THR A 37 3.64 -3.29 22.94
C THR A 37 3.32 -3.46 21.46
N LEU A 38 3.16 -4.72 21.04
CA LEU A 38 2.57 -5.06 19.75
C LEU A 38 1.06 -5.15 19.93
N ASP A 39 0.34 -4.13 19.51
CA ASP A 39 -1.11 -3.98 19.70
C ASP A 39 -1.87 -3.65 18.41
N ASP A 40 -1.15 -3.46 17.32
CA ASP A 40 -1.69 -3.09 16.02
C ASP A 40 -1.02 -3.91 14.90
N TYR A 41 -1.53 -5.12 14.70
CA TYR A 41 -1.17 -5.98 13.57
C TYR A 41 -2.41 -6.22 12.72
N GLU A 42 -2.29 -5.95 11.44
CA GLU A 42 -3.36 -6.16 10.47
C GLU A 42 -2.79 -6.58 9.11
N GLU A 43 -3.42 -7.51 8.47
CA GLU A 43 -3.15 -7.87 7.07
C GLU A 43 -4.46 -7.96 6.30
N GLY A 44 -4.38 -7.62 5.02
CA GLY A 44 -5.58 -7.59 4.19
C GLY A 44 -5.27 -7.33 2.72
N THR A 45 -6.33 -7.11 1.99
CA THR A 45 -6.30 -6.78 0.57
C THR A 45 -6.83 -5.37 0.32
N TRP A 46 -6.43 -4.78 -0.79
CA TRP A 46 -6.93 -3.49 -1.26
C TRP A 46 -7.09 -3.49 -2.77
N THR A 47 -7.94 -2.62 -3.29
CA THR A 47 -8.13 -2.48 -4.72
C THR A 47 -7.26 -1.32 -5.22
N ALA A 48 -6.15 -1.69 -5.86
CA ALA A 48 -5.29 -0.73 -6.53
C ALA A 48 -5.90 -0.31 -7.87
N GLY A 49 -5.63 0.93 -8.30
CA GLY A 49 -6.02 1.39 -9.63
C GLY A 49 -5.12 2.50 -10.11
N PHE A 50 -4.94 2.60 -11.44
CA PHE A 50 -4.35 3.80 -12.03
C PHE A 50 -5.38 4.94 -12.05
N ALA A 51 -4.89 6.16 -11.97
CA ALA A 51 -5.67 7.36 -12.26
C ALA A 51 -4.83 8.33 -13.08
N PHE A 52 -5.48 9.05 -13.99
CA PHE A 52 -4.89 10.11 -14.78
C PHE A 52 -5.63 11.42 -14.49
N GLY A 53 -4.91 12.43 -13.95
CA GLY A 53 -5.53 13.63 -13.42
C GLY A 53 -6.57 13.37 -12.31
N GLY A 54 -6.36 12.31 -11.53
CA GLY A 54 -7.27 11.89 -10.45
C GLY A 54 -8.51 11.12 -10.90
N ASN A 55 -8.63 10.76 -12.18
CA ASN A 55 -9.79 10.06 -12.75
C ASN A 55 -9.40 8.74 -13.43
N ALA A 56 -10.37 7.82 -13.57
CA ALA A 56 -10.20 6.50 -14.20
C ALA A 56 -11.38 6.16 -15.13
N VAL A 57 -11.80 7.12 -15.98
CA VAL A 57 -12.98 6.97 -16.84
C VAL A 57 -12.77 5.90 -17.90
N SER A 58 -13.63 4.89 -17.91
CA SER A 58 -13.61 3.74 -18.83
C SER A 58 -12.32 2.90 -18.78
N MET A 59 -11.58 3.00 -17.66
CA MET A 59 -10.40 2.19 -17.42
C MET A 59 -10.82 0.77 -17.02
N THR A 60 -10.17 -0.25 -17.60
CA THR A 60 -10.41 -1.66 -17.26
C THR A 60 -9.08 -2.39 -17.06
N TYR A 61 -9.13 -3.49 -16.32
CA TYR A 61 -7.96 -4.23 -15.88
C TYR A 61 -8.10 -5.72 -16.16
N ASP A 62 -6.98 -6.36 -16.51
CA ASP A 62 -6.80 -7.81 -16.43
C ASP A 62 -6.40 -8.22 -15.00
N ALA A 63 -5.68 -7.33 -14.27
CA ALA A 63 -5.39 -7.48 -12.84
C ALA A 63 -5.32 -6.11 -12.16
N ASN A 64 -5.93 -6.00 -10.96
CA ASN A 64 -5.88 -4.81 -10.11
C ASN A 64 -5.93 -5.16 -8.62
N SER A 65 -5.15 -6.15 -8.22
CA SER A 65 -5.12 -6.66 -6.86
C SER A 65 -3.99 -6.05 -6.03
N GLY A 66 -4.26 -5.86 -4.76
CA GLY A 66 -3.28 -5.43 -3.78
C GLY A 66 -3.44 -6.17 -2.44
N TRP A 67 -2.37 -6.24 -1.71
CA TRP A 67 -2.32 -6.80 -0.34
C TRP A 67 -1.41 -5.95 0.53
N TYR A 68 -1.64 -6.01 1.82
CA TYR A 68 -0.83 -5.24 2.77
C TYR A 68 -0.65 -6.00 4.08
N THR A 69 0.39 -5.61 4.79
CA THR A 69 0.61 -5.93 6.19
C THR A 69 0.93 -4.63 6.93
N LYS A 70 0.23 -4.39 8.04
CA LYS A 70 0.46 -3.28 8.96
C LYS A 70 0.97 -3.82 10.29
N THR A 71 2.02 -3.20 10.81
CA THR A 71 2.54 -3.49 12.15
C THR A 71 2.83 -2.18 12.85
N GLY A 72 2.04 -1.86 13.87
CA GLY A 72 2.05 -0.55 14.49
C GLY A 72 1.76 0.53 13.46
N ASN A 73 2.64 1.51 13.32
CA ASN A 73 2.51 2.60 12.36
C ASN A 73 3.22 2.36 11.01
N VAL A 74 3.69 1.13 10.74
CA VAL A 74 4.34 0.79 9.47
C VAL A 74 3.44 -0.09 8.64
N VAL A 75 3.24 0.30 7.39
CA VAL A 75 2.50 -0.46 6.38
C VAL A 75 3.44 -0.85 5.25
N VAL A 76 3.41 -2.12 4.88
CA VAL A 76 3.96 -2.63 3.63
C VAL A 76 2.78 -2.96 2.74
N ALA A 77 2.62 -2.24 1.64
CA ALA A 77 1.56 -2.46 0.66
C ALA A 77 2.15 -2.82 -0.70
N SER A 78 1.63 -3.85 -1.32
CA SER A 78 2.01 -4.30 -2.66
C SER A 78 0.79 -4.36 -3.56
N CYS A 79 0.98 -4.12 -4.87
CA CYS A 79 -0.07 -4.32 -5.85
C CYS A 79 0.47 -4.82 -7.19
N ASN A 80 -0.42 -5.49 -7.93
CA ASN A 80 -0.24 -5.85 -9.33
C ASN A 80 -1.35 -5.18 -10.14
N LEU A 81 -0.94 -4.31 -11.07
CA LEU A 81 -1.82 -3.60 -11.99
C LEU A 81 -1.50 -4.00 -13.43
N ASP A 82 -2.49 -4.46 -14.16
CA ASP A 82 -2.41 -4.83 -15.57
C ASP A 82 -3.64 -4.28 -16.28
N LEU A 83 -3.43 -3.29 -17.16
CA LEU A 83 -4.53 -2.68 -17.91
C LEU A 83 -4.96 -3.56 -19.07
N SER A 84 -6.26 -3.73 -19.26
CA SER A 84 -6.85 -4.16 -20.53
C SER A 84 -7.36 -2.98 -21.35
N ASN A 85 -7.60 -1.83 -20.72
CA ASN A 85 -7.91 -0.55 -21.37
C ASN A 85 -7.53 0.61 -20.45
N LYS A 86 -6.72 1.56 -20.93
CA LYS A 86 -6.33 2.74 -20.14
C LYS A 86 -7.43 3.79 -19.98
N GLY A 87 -8.53 3.65 -20.72
CA GLY A 87 -9.63 4.59 -20.69
C GLY A 87 -9.33 5.93 -21.39
N SER A 88 -10.11 6.94 -21.00
CA SER A 88 -10.08 8.27 -21.63
C SER A 88 -9.65 9.42 -20.69
N SER A 89 -9.34 9.13 -19.44
CA SER A 89 -8.84 10.14 -18.51
C SER A 89 -7.45 10.64 -18.92
N THR A 90 -7.16 11.90 -18.63
CA THR A 90 -5.90 12.56 -18.98
C THR A 90 -5.30 13.28 -17.76
N GLY A 91 -3.99 13.51 -17.81
CA GLY A 91 -3.24 14.21 -16.77
C GLY A 91 -2.23 13.33 -16.05
N ASN A 92 -1.74 13.81 -14.91
CA ASN A 92 -0.70 13.12 -14.15
C ASN A 92 -1.14 11.73 -13.70
N ALA A 93 -0.22 10.77 -13.87
CA ALA A 93 -0.46 9.38 -13.52
C ALA A 93 -0.22 9.13 -12.03
N SER A 94 -1.12 8.40 -11.42
CA SER A 94 -0.99 7.93 -10.02
C SER A 94 -1.57 6.53 -9.86
N ILE A 95 -1.17 5.86 -8.77
CA ILE A 95 -1.85 4.66 -8.25
C ILE A 95 -2.68 5.10 -7.06
N THR A 96 -3.94 4.69 -7.03
CA THR A 96 -4.94 5.04 -6.00
C THR A 96 -5.34 3.84 -5.18
N GLY A 97 -5.99 4.08 -4.05
CA GLY A 97 -6.61 3.06 -3.22
C GLY A 97 -5.72 2.47 -2.13
N LEU A 98 -4.57 3.09 -1.80
CA LEU A 98 -3.76 2.64 -0.67
C LEU A 98 -4.64 2.41 0.57
N PRO A 99 -4.39 1.33 1.35
CA PRO A 99 -5.26 0.92 2.46
C PRO A 99 -5.30 1.95 3.60
N PHE A 100 -4.25 2.75 3.73
CA PHE A 100 -4.14 3.80 4.74
C PHE A 100 -3.52 5.06 4.15
N THR A 101 -3.91 6.22 4.67
CA THR A 101 -3.28 7.50 4.34
C THR A 101 -1.90 7.56 4.99
N SER A 102 -0.87 7.90 4.23
CA SER A 102 0.47 8.05 4.77
C SER A 102 0.63 9.36 5.54
N SER A 103 1.54 9.37 6.52
CA SER A 103 1.87 10.55 7.34
C SER A 103 3.10 11.33 6.85
N GLY A 104 3.68 10.97 5.70
CA GLY A 104 4.92 11.60 5.23
C GLY A 104 5.24 11.32 3.76
N HIS A 105 6.50 11.53 3.40
CA HIS A 105 7.03 11.31 2.05
C HIS A 105 7.74 9.95 1.98
N TYR A 106 7.32 9.10 1.05
CA TYR A 106 7.86 7.75 0.87
C TYR A 106 8.07 7.44 -0.60
N GLY A 107 9.17 6.75 -0.91
CA GLY A 107 9.45 6.24 -2.24
C GLY A 107 8.98 4.79 -2.39
N CYS A 108 8.64 4.40 -3.61
CA CYS A 108 8.28 3.03 -3.94
C CYS A 108 9.48 2.26 -4.49
N ALA A 109 9.61 1.00 -4.09
CA ALA A 109 10.44 0.02 -4.78
C ALA A 109 9.61 -0.62 -5.91
N TRP A 110 10.16 -0.63 -7.13
CA TRP A 110 9.53 -1.22 -8.29
C TRP A 110 9.99 -2.65 -8.49
N GLY A 111 9.03 -3.55 -8.60
CA GLY A 111 9.32 -4.92 -9.01
C GLY A 111 9.34 -5.10 -10.53
N TYR A 112 8.45 -4.38 -11.25
CA TYR A 112 8.27 -4.59 -12.69
C TYR A 112 7.38 -3.51 -13.31
N ASN A 113 7.71 -3.06 -14.54
CA ASN A 113 6.81 -2.27 -15.38
C ASN A 113 6.93 -2.69 -16.84
N LEU A 114 5.82 -2.68 -17.58
CA LEU A 114 5.77 -2.94 -19.02
C LEU A 114 4.83 -1.94 -19.70
N TYR A 115 5.20 -1.59 -20.94
CA TYR A 115 4.39 -0.73 -21.79
C TYR A 115 4.05 0.62 -21.17
N ILE A 116 4.93 1.12 -20.27
CA ILE A 116 4.91 2.47 -19.74
C ILE A 116 6.17 3.16 -20.26
N THR A 117 5.97 4.16 -21.12
CA THR A 117 7.09 4.89 -21.74
C THR A 117 7.65 5.92 -20.78
N HIS A 118 8.94 5.85 -20.49
CA HIS A 118 9.65 6.83 -19.66
C HIS A 118 11.09 6.97 -20.11
N SER A 119 11.73 8.08 -19.72
CA SER A 119 13.16 8.32 -19.91
C SER A 119 13.83 8.33 -18.53
N GLY A 120 14.97 7.60 -18.39
CA GLY A 120 15.65 7.47 -17.10
C GLY A 120 14.93 6.52 -16.13
N SER A 121 14.97 6.82 -14.84
CA SER A 121 14.41 5.97 -13.80
C SER A 121 12.92 6.24 -13.61
N PHE A 122 12.13 5.17 -13.60
CA PHE A 122 10.72 5.21 -13.20
C PHE A 122 10.65 5.16 -11.66
N ILE A 123 9.93 6.08 -11.05
CA ILE A 123 9.79 6.17 -9.60
C ILE A 123 8.34 6.40 -9.19
N GLY A 124 7.97 5.86 -8.04
CA GLY A 124 6.74 6.20 -7.34
C GLY A 124 7.05 7.02 -6.08
N ARG A 125 6.19 7.95 -5.79
CA ARG A 125 6.29 8.80 -4.60
C ARG A 125 4.92 8.92 -3.95
N ASN A 126 4.89 8.79 -2.64
CA ASN A 126 3.71 9.07 -1.83
C ASN A 126 4.00 10.27 -0.93
N GLU A 127 3.08 11.21 -0.87
CA GLU A 127 3.17 12.43 -0.06
C GLU A 127 1.92 12.62 0.77
N SER A 128 1.94 12.18 2.03
CA SER A 128 0.86 12.40 3.02
C SER A 128 -0.55 12.16 2.45
N SER A 129 -0.70 11.07 1.72
CA SER A 129 -1.92 10.76 0.96
C SER A 129 -2.16 9.25 0.86
N ALA A 130 -3.28 8.86 0.27
CA ALA A 130 -3.60 7.47 -0.08
C ALA A 130 -3.34 7.15 -1.56
N ILE A 131 -2.42 7.88 -2.20
CA ILE A 131 -2.02 7.68 -3.60
C ILE A 131 -0.51 7.58 -3.74
N ILE A 132 -0.06 7.02 -4.84
CA ILE A 132 1.35 6.99 -5.26
C ILE A 132 1.45 7.75 -6.58
N ASP A 133 2.11 8.90 -6.57
CA ASP A 133 2.41 9.66 -7.77
C ASP A 133 3.49 8.96 -8.59
N LEU A 134 3.27 8.86 -9.90
CA LEU A 134 4.17 8.18 -10.82
C LEU A 134 5.03 9.21 -11.57
N ASN A 135 6.33 9.09 -11.41
CA ASN A 135 7.30 10.03 -11.94
C ASN A 135 8.43 9.31 -12.69
N GLN A 136 9.13 10.06 -13.51
CA GLN A 136 10.41 9.67 -14.07
C GLN A 136 11.50 10.64 -13.61
N VAL A 137 12.71 10.15 -13.41
CA VAL A 137 13.90 10.95 -13.09
C VAL A 137 14.92 10.74 -14.18
N ASN A 138 15.33 11.82 -14.84
CA ASN A 138 16.35 11.78 -15.87
C ASN A 138 17.78 11.75 -15.30
N ASP A 139 18.77 11.58 -16.17
CA ASP A 139 20.18 11.49 -15.76
C ASP A 139 20.73 12.77 -15.11
N SER A 140 20.07 13.91 -15.29
CA SER A 140 20.40 15.16 -14.60
C SER A 140 19.75 15.28 -13.21
N GLY A 141 18.96 14.30 -12.79
CA GLY A 141 18.25 14.28 -11.51
C GLY A 141 16.93 15.06 -11.52
N ALA A 142 16.48 15.58 -12.67
CA ALA A 142 15.20 16.25 -12.77
C ALA A 142 14.05 15.24 -12.76
N SER A 143 13.07 15.46 -11.86
CA SER A 143 11.85 14.64 -11.75
C SER A 143 10.71 15.29 -12.52
N THR A 144 9.99 14.50 -13.32
CA THR A 144 8.77 14.90 -14.02
C THR A 144 7.68 13.87 -13.82
N SER A 145 6.43 14.31 -13.69
CA SER A 145 5.30 13.40 -13.59
C SER A 145 5.08 12.64 -14.90
N LEU A 146 4.81 11.35 -14.80
CA LEU A 146 4.22 10.60 -15.90
C LEU A 146 2.77 11.02 -16.07
N THR A 147 2.28 10.91 -17.32
CA THR A 147 0.91 11.26 -17.68
C THR A 147 0.25 10.09 -18.42
N ASP A 148 -1.04 10.19 -18.69
CA ASP A 148 -1.78 9.23 -19.52
C ASP A 148 -1.10 8.93 -20.87
N SER A 149 -0.34 9.88 -21.43
CA SER A 149 0.39 9.71 -22.69
C SER A 149 1.56 8.70 -22.60
N ASN A 150 2.03 8.44 -21.40
CA ASN A 150 3.07 7.44 -21.14
C ASN A 150 2.53 6.00 -21.10
N PHE A 151 1.21 5.83 -21.00
CA PHE A 151 0.54 4.54 -20.82
C PHE A 151 -0.16 4.06 -22.08
N GLN A 152 -0.24 2.74 -22.21
CA GLN A 152 -0.94 2.01 -23.26
C GLN A 152 -2.05 1.16 -22.65
N ASN A 153 -2.94 0.59 -23.48
CA ASN A 153 -4.05 -0.24 -23.00
C ASN A 153 -3.60 -1.53 -22.26
N ASN A 154 -2.37 -1.96 -22.47
CA ASN A 154 -1.76 -3.12 -21.85
C ASN A 154 -0.61 -2.75 -20.90
N SER A 155 -0.60 -1.52 -20.40
CA SER A 155 0.42 -1.10 -19.41
C SER A 155 0.28 -1.87 -18.11
N ARG A 156 1.43 -2.31 -17.58
CA ARG A 156 1.48 -3.11 -16.36
C ARG A 156 2.55 -2.59 -15.42
N CYS A 157 2.26 -2.64 -14.10
CA CYS A 157 3.28 -2.49 -13.08
C CYS A 157 2.98 -3.32 -11.83
N VAL A 158 4.05 -3.72 -11.15
CA VAL A 158 4.03 -4.29 -9.81
C VAL A 158 4.76 -3.31 -8.89
N VAL A 159 4.13 -2.93 -7.81
CA VAL A 159 4.64 -1.91 -6.88
C VAL A 159 4.64 -2.46 -5.46
N THR A 160 5.68 -2.16 -4.72
CA THR A 160 5.70 -2.29 -3.26
C THR A 160 6.10 -0.96 -2.64
N LEU A 161 5.31 -0.51 -1.67
CA LEU A 161 5.55 0.69 -0.88
C LEU A 161 5.59 0.32 0.59
N THR A 162 6.62 0.81 1.29
CA THR A 162 6.66 0.81 2.76
C THR A 162 6.48 2.23 3.23
N TYR A 163 5.49 2.49 4.11
CA TYR A 163 5.17 3.84 4.57
C TYR A 163 4.64 3.82 6.01
N ARG A 164 4.55 5.00 6.61
CA ARG A 164 4.01 5.18 7.97
C ARG A 164 2.64 5.87 7.92
N VAL A 165 1.82 5.49 8.88
CA VAL A 165 0.47 6.04 9.11
C VAL A 165 0.38 6.70 10.48
#